data_c18bef0a33bbb644098542d0110f891e
#
_entry.id   c18bef0a33bbb644098542d0110f891e
#
_cell.length_a   1.000
_cell.length_b   1.000
_cell.length_c   1.000
_cell.angle_alpha   90.00
_cell.angle_beta   90.00
_cell.angle_gamma   90.00
#
_symmetry.space_group_name_H-M   'P 1'
#
loop_
_entity.id
_entity.type
_entity.pdbx_description
1 polymer ?
#
loop_
_entity_poly.entity_id
_entity_poly.type
_entity_poly.pdbx_seq_one_letter_code
_entity_poly.pdbx_strand_id
1 'polypeptide(L)'
;LFTILQQELARSMEALGKAAYPPVYFLAYEVTEGHGFFVSGSFGALISSSQSSGRLLDVDLRVGSHELDNTHPARDIGEGLAGMLDSGPARLPLDDDPLAVKKALWLATDRKYKAAAERLIKVKAGKRVKVQEKNRSDDFSGESPAAFIEPPALLNSNREPWEKRVREWSALFERYRGILSCGVQISAHGQTRSLVSSEGTRIQTSSTHLRLGISASARANDGMWIHRFESFDAESEQA
;
A
#
# COMPACT_ATOMS: atom_id res chain seq x y z
N LEU A 1 -1.04 -4.39 16.64
CA LEU A 1 -1.67 -3.44 15.71
C LEU A 1 -3.18 -3.65 15.60
N PHE A 2 -3.68 -4.85 15.25
CA PHE A 2 -5.09 -5.10 14.94
C PHE A 2 -6.07 -4.64 16.05
N THR A 3 -5.75 -4.94 17.31
CA THR A 3 -6.55 -4.49 18.47
C THR A 3 -6.59 -2.97 18.58
N ILE A 4 -5.49 -2.28 18.27
CA ILE A 4 -5.43 -0.82 18.30
C ILE A 4 -6.34 -0.21 17.23
N LEU A 5 -6.32 -0.78 16.00
CA LEU A 5 -7.20 -0.37 14.92
C LEU A 5 -8.67 -0.48 15.31
N GLN A 6 -9.08 -1.61 15.91
CA GLN A 6 -10.46 -1.84 16.33
C GLN A 6 -10.90 -0.87 17.44
N GLN A 7 -10.04 -0.62 18.43
CA GLN A 7 -10.36 0.32 19.52
C GLN A 7 -10.53 1.74 18.99
N GLU A 8 -9.65 2.18 18.09
CA GLU A 8 -9.73 3.53 17.53
C GLU A 8 -10.91 3.68 16.56
N LEU A 9 -11.21 2.62 15.79
CA LEU A 9 -12.40 2.56 14.94
C LEU A 9 -13.68 2.77 15.76
N ALA A 10 -13.84 2.00 16.84
CA ALA A 10 -15.00 2.10 17.73
C ALA A 10 -15.14 3.51 18.34
N ARG A 11 -14.03 4.06 18.86
CA ARG A 11 -13.99 5.42 19.40
C ARG A 11 -14.36 6.48 18.36
N SER A 12 -13.82 6.35 17.14
CA SER A 12 -14.08 7.30 16.04
C SER A 12 -15.54 7.23 15.59
N MET A 13 -16.13 6.04 15.50
CA MET A 13 -17.54 5.87 15.16
C MET A 13 -18.46 6.41 16.26
N GLU A 14 -18.13 6.25 17.53
CA GLU A 14 -18.90 6.85 18.63
C GLU A 14 -18.87 8.39 18.54
N ALA A 15 -17.70 8.98 18.29
CA ALA A 15 -17.53 10.43 18.24
C ALA A 15 -18.14 11.05 16.97
N LEU A 16 -18.00 10.42 15.81
CA LEU A 16 -18.36 11.00 14.51
C LEU A 16 -19.68 10.48 13.95
N GLY A 17 -20.17 9.32 14.42
CA GLY A 17 -21.39 8.72 13.90
C GLY A 17 -22.68 9.42 14.36
N LYS A 18 -22.73 9.91 15.60
CA LYS A 18 -23.94 10.54 16.17
C LYS A 18 -23.75 11.99 16.57
N ALA A 19 -22.55 12.36 17.04
CA ALA A 19 -22.29 13.69 17.59
C ALA A 19 -21.87 14.71 16.51
N ALA A 20 -21.37 14.26 15.39
CA ALA A 20 -20.91 15.10 14.29
C ALA A 20 -21.99 15.32 13.23
N TYR A 21 -21.89 16.44 12.49
CA TYR A 21 -22.75 16.72 11.33
C TYR A 21 -21.90 17.19 10.15
N PRO A 22 -21.97 16.50 8.99
CA PRO A 22 -22.76 15.30 8.70
C PRO A 22 -22.25 14.08 9.45
N PRO A 23 -23.12 13.12 9.87
CA PRO A 23 -22.69 11.94 10.58
C PRO A 23 -21.90 10.99 9.69
N VAL A 24 -20.89 10.36 10.24
CA VAL A 24 -20.17 9.25 9.61
C VAL A 24 -21.02 7.99 9.74
N TYR A 25 -21.35 7.34 8.62
CA TYR A 25 -22.09 6.08 8.63
C TYR A 25 -21.20 4.87 8.34
N PHE A 26 -20.05 5.09 7.66
CA PHE A 26 -19.06 4.05 7.38
C PHE A 26 -17.66 4.57 7.64
N LEU A 27 -16.83 3.74 8.27
CA LEU A 27 -15.40 3.98 8.47
C LEU A 27 -14.65 2.66 8.35
N ALA A 28 -13.57 2.65 7.59
CA ALA A 28 -12.65 1.53 7.53
C ALA A 28 -11.20 2.03 7.63
N TYR A 29 -10.38 1.24 8.30
CA TYR A 29 -8.92 1.40 8.33
C TYR A 29 -8.29 0.23 7.61
N GLU A 30 -7.47 0.53 6.62
CA GLU A 30 -6.61 -0.43 5.98
C GLU A 30 -5.16 -0.06 6.25
N VAL A 31 -4.41 -0.97 6.84
CA VAL A 31 -2.98 -0.80 7.09
C VAL A 31 -2.20 -1.80 6.28
N THR A 32 -1.30 -1.29 5.45
CA THR A 32 -0.31 -2.08 4.72
C THR A 32 1.04 -1.92 5.39
N GLU A 33 1.54 -3.00 5.96
CA GLU A 33 2.89 -3.10 6.50
C GLU A 33 3.77 -3.86 5.52
N GLY A 34 4.84 -3.22 5.06
CA GLY A 34 5.80 -3.78 4.13
C GLY A 34 7.20 -3.76 4.69
N HIS A 35 7.97 -4.81 4.41
CA HIS A 35 9.39 -4.88 4.69
C HIS A 35 10.08 -5.63 3.56
N GLY A 36 11.30 -5.25 3.26
CA GLY A 36 12.02 -5.87 2.16
C GLY A 36 13.48 -5.49 2.13
N PHE A 37 14.21 -6.16 1.24
CA PHE A 37 15.59 -5.82 0.96
C PHE A 37 15.88 -5.91 -0.54
N PHE A 38 16.96 -5.23 -0.92
CA PHE A 38 17.51 -5.28 -2.26
C PHE A 38 19.04 -5.42 -2.16
N VAL A 39 19.60 -6.36 -2.93
CA VAL A 39 21.04 -6.60 -3.03
C VAL A 39 21.39 -6.72 -4.50
N SER A 40 22.44 -6.04 -4.96
CA SER A 40 22.93 -6.16 -6.33
C SER A 40 24.45 -6.19 -6.39
N GLY A 41 24.96 -6.88 -7.39
CA GLY A 41 26.39 -7.00 -7.63
C GLY A 41 26.71 -7.10 -9.12
N SER A 42 27.96 -6.82 -9.44
CA SER A 42 28.51 -6.87 -10.81
C SER A 42 29.99 -7.26 -10.74
N PHE A 43 30.39 -8.23 -11.56
CA PHE A 43 31.78 -8.72 -11.61
C PHE A 43 32.40 -8.95 -10.22
N GLY A 44 31.71 -9.69 -9.36
CA GLY A 44 32.16 -10.01 -8.00
C GLY A 44 32.07 -8.88 -6.97
N ALA A 45 31.80 -7.65 -7.40
CA ALA A 45 31.66 -6.49 -6.51
C ALA A 45 30.19 -6.30 -6.08
N LEU A 46 29.97 -5.98 -4.80
CA LEU A 46 28.67 -5.54 -4.31
C LEU A 46 28.45 -4.09 -4.75
N ILE A 47 27.34 -3.85 -5.45
CA ILE A 47 26.98 -2.51 -5.94
C ILE A 47 26.00 -1.84 -4.97
N SER A 48 25.01 -2.58 -4.48
CA SER A 48 24.03 -2.05 -3.52
C SER A 48 23.56 -3.14 -2.57
N SER A 49 23.32 -2.74 -1.33
CA SER A 49 22.64 -3.53 -0.32
C SER A 49 21.80 -2.58 0.54
N SER A 50 20.48 -2.72 0.48
CA SER A 50 19.56 -1.85 1.19
C SER A 50 18.40 -2.66 1.79
N GLN A 51 17.82 -2.11 2.84
CA GLN A 51 16.63 -2.64 3.49
C GLN A 51 15.61 -1.53 3.61
N SER A 52 14.34 -1.86 3.47
CA SER A 52 13.23 -0.93 3.64
C SER A 52 12.15 -1.54 4.50
N SER A 53 11.49 -0.70 5.28
CA SER A 53 10.27 -1.04 6.00
C SER A 53 9.37 0.18 6.02
N GLY A 54 8.07 -0.06 6.06
CA GLY A 54 7.09 1.00 6.07
C GLY A 54 5.73 0.49 6.49
N ARG A 55 4.94 1.37 7.09
CA ARG A 55 3.56 1.11 7.45
C ARG A 55 2.71 2.26 6.95
N LEU A 56 1.76 1.95 6.08
CA LEU A 56 0.87 2.90 5.43
C LEU A 56 -0.56 2.65 5.90
N LEU A 57 -1.27 3.72 6.17
CA LEU A 57 -2.68 3.71 6.55
C LEU A 57 -3.51 4.34 5.43
N ASP A 58 -4.48 3.62 4.95
CA ASP A 58 -5.59 4.17 4.19
C ASP A 58 -6.85 4.23 5.04
N VAL A 59 -7.62 5.30 4.89
CA VAL A 59 -8.86 5.55 5.64
C VAL A 59 -9.98 5.75 4.64
N ASP A 60 -10.93 4.82 4.58
CA ASP A 60 -12.20 5.02 3.88
C ASP A 60 -13.24 5.52 4.90
N LEU A 61 -13.67 6.77 4.72
CA LEU A 61 -14.63 7.44 5.59
C LEU A 61 -15.75 8.03 4.74
N ARG A 62 -16.99 7.66 5.11
CA ARG A 62 -18.17 8.09 4.39
C ARG A 62 -19.14 8.81 5.29
N VAL A 63 -19.64 9.96 4.80
CA VAL A 63 -20.62 10.81 5.46
C VAL A 63 -21.85 10.99 4.58
N GLY A 64 -23.02 11.02 5.19
CA GLY A 64 -24.29 11.11 4.48
C GLY A 64 -25.16 9.87 4.70
N SER A 65 -25.49 9.16 3.65
CA SER A 65 -26.22 7.89 3.69
C SER A 65 -25.74 6.96 2.57
N HIS A 66 -26.15 5.68 2.60
CA HIS A 66 -25.85 4.74 1.52
C HIS A 66 -26.36 5.24 0.16
N GLU A 67 -27.53 5.89 0.13
CA GLU A 67 -28.14 6.42 -1.10
C GLU A 67 -27.37 7.63 -1.67
N LEU A 68 -26.81 8.47 -0.79
CA LEU A 68 -26.10 9.69 -1.18
C LEU A 68 -25.03 10.05 -0.17
N ASP A 69 -23.79 9.90 -0.57
CA ASP A 69 -22.64 10.19 0.28
C ASP A 69 -21.64 11.18 -0.36
N ASN A 70 -20.52 11.37 0.32
CA ASN A 70 -19.42 12.24 -0.15
C ASN A 70 -18.68 11.70 -1.38
N THR A 71 -18.87 10.42 -1.76
CA THR A 71 -18.20 9.83 -2.93
C THR A 71 -19.01 9.98 -4.22
N HIS A 72 -20.26 10.45 -4.11
CA HIS A 72 -21.16 10.63 -5.25
C HIS A 72 -20.48 11.36 -6.41
N PRO A 73 -20.56 10.84 -7.67
CA PRO A 73 -19.93 11.48 -8.82
C PRO A 73 -20.55 12.85 -9.09
N ALA A 74 -19.76 13.91 -9.07
CA ALA A 74 -20.19 15.26 -9.40
C ALA A 74 -19.31 15.81 -10.53
N ARG A 75 -19.94 16.19 -11.67
CA ARG A 75 -19.24 16.61 -12.90
C ARG A 75 -18.40 17.88 -12.78
N ASP A 76 -18.73 18.76 -11.83
CA ASP A 76 -18.09 20.07 -11.70
C ASP A 76 -17.19 20.20 -10.45
N ILE A 77 -17.07 19.13 -9.69
CA ILE A 77 -16.12 19.08 -8.59
C ILE A 77 -14.83 18.49 -9.17
N GLY A 78 -14.04 19.32 -9.83
CA GLY A 78 -12.67 18.95 -10.18
C GLY A 78 -11.97 18.53 -8.89
N GLU A 79 -11.31 17.39 -8.90
CA GLU A 79 -10.33 17.06 -7.86
C GLU A 79 -9.26 18.14 -7.98
N GLY A 80 -9.43 19.24 -7.23
CA GLY A 80 -8.42 20.29 -7.16
C GLY A 80 -7.13 19.66 -6.66
N LEU A 81 -5.99 20.24 -7.02
CA LEU A 81 -4.66 19.82 -6.58
C LEU A 81 -4.60 19.53 -5.05
N ALA A 82 -5.40 20.24 -4.25
CA ALA A 82 -5.57 20.01 -2.82
C ALA A 82 -6.20 18.64 -2.49
N GLY A 83 -7.20 18.18 -3.26
CA GLY A 83 -7.79 16.85 -3.06
C GLY A 83 -6.85 15.71 -3.46
N MET A 84 -6.02 15.93 -4.49
CA MET A 84 -4.97 14.99 -4.90
C MET A 84 -3.84 14.89 -3.85
N LEU A 85 -3.47 15.99 -3.22
CA LEU A 85 -2.43 16.02 -2.19
C LEU A 85 -2.89 15.44 -0.85
N ASP A 86 -4.19 15.44 -0.56
CA ASP A 86 -4.77 14.92 0.69
C ASP A 86 -5.27 13.48 0.60
N SER A 87 -5.26 12.87 -0.60
CA SER A 87 -5.78 11.51 -0.84
C SER A 87 -4.73 10.40 -0.67
N GLY A 88 -3.48 10.72 -0.39
CA GLY A 88 -2.43 9.73 -0.19
C GLY A 88 -2.55 9.01 1.17
N PRO A 89 -2.05 7.75 1.25
CA PRO A 89 -2.02 7.01 2.50
C PRO A 89 -1.15 7.72 3.54
N ALA A 90 -1.60 7.72 4.79
CA ALA A 90 -0.83 8.26 5.91
C ALA A 90 0.24 7.27 6.36
N ARG A 91 1.37 7.76 6.87
CA ARG A 91 2.38 6.89 7.49
C ARG A 91 2.04 6.63 8.94
N LEU A 92 2.13 5.36 9.34
CA LEU A 92 2.04 4.94 10.73
C LEU A 92 3.43 4.66 11.31
N PRO A 93 3.60 4.78 12.64
CA PRO A 93 4.78 4.28 13.33
C PRO A 93 5.00 2.79 13.07
N LEU A 94 6.26 2.38 12.94
CA LEU A 94 6.61 0.96 12.77
C LEU A 94 6.47 0.19 14.08
N ASP A 95 6.69 0.87 15.20
CA ASP A 95 6.47 0.30 16.53
C ASP A 95 4.98 0.30 16.86
N ASP A 96 4.53 -0.76 17.53
CA ASP A 96 3.15 -0.89 18.00
C ASP A 96 2.91 -0.12 19.32
N ASP A 97 3.51 1.07 19.47
CA ASP A 97 3.14 1.98 20.56
C ASP A 97 1.68 2.43 20.41
N PRO A 98 0.80 2.03 21.33
CA PRO A 98 -0.63 2.29 21.18
C PRO A 98 -0.95 3.79 21.13
N LEU A 99 -0.20 4.64 21.82
CA LEU A 99 -0.45 6.09 21.84
C LEU A 99 -0.05 6.72 20.51
N ALA A 100 1.12 6.37 19.97
CA ALA A 100 1.61 6.90 18.71
C ALA A 100 0.71 6.46 17.54
N VAL A 101 0.32 5.16 17.50
CA VAL A 101 -0.58 4.64 16.47
C VAL A 101 -1.97 5.28 16.57
N LYS A 102 -2.60 5.34 17.76
CA LYS A 102 -3.90 5.98 17.94
C LYS A 102 -3.90 7.45 17.55
N LYS A 103 -2.83 8.19 17.88
CA LYS A 103 -2.69 9.59 17.47
C LYS A 103 -2.64 9.73 15.95
N ALA A 104 -1.89 8.87 15.26
CA ALA A 104 -1.80 8.90 13.81
C ALA A 104 -3.15 8.56 13.14
N LEU A 105 -3.84 7.52 13.65
CA LEU A 105 -5.19 7.15 13.22
C LEU A 105 -6.18 8.31 13.39
N TRP A 106 -6.19 8.92 14.58
CA TRP A 106 -7.06 10.07 14.87
C TRP A 106 -6.83 11.24 13.93
N LEU A 107 -5.56 11.63 13.69
CA LEU A 107 -5.21 12.71 12.78
C LEU A 107 -5.62 12.41 11.31
N ALA A 108 -5.45 11.16 10.86
CA ALA A 108 -5.87 10.76 9.54
C ALA A 108 -7.40 10.77 9.40
N THR A 109 -8.12 10.25 10.41
CA THR A 109 -9.58 10.25 10.46
C THR A 109 -10.15 11.66 10.49
N ASP A 110 -9.61 12.57 11.31
CA ASP A 110 -10.06 13.97 11.39
C ASP A 110 -9.91 14.69 10.03
N ARG A 111 -8.78 14.51 9.36
CA ARG A 111 -8.56 15.07 8.02
C ARG A 111 -9.55 14.53 7.00
N LYS A 112 -9.72 13.20 6.96
CA LYS A 112 -10.67 12.55 6.03
C LYS A 112 -12.11 12.98 6.31
N TYR A 113 -12.50 13.09 7.59
CA TYR A 113 -13.82 13.58 7.96
C TYR A 113 -14.08 15.01 7.45
N LYS A 114 -13.15 15.93 7.66
CA LYS A 114 -13.30 17.32 7.19
C LYS A 114 -13.42 17.39 5.67
N ALA A 115 -12.59 16.66 4.94
CA ALA A 115 -12.65 16.58 3.49
C ALA A 115 -13.96 15.94 3.00
N ALA A 116 -14.42 14.85 3.63
CA ALA A 116 -15.67 14.19 3.30
C ALA A 116 -16.90 15.07 3.55
N ALA A 117 -16.92 15.79 4.68
CA ALA A 117 -17.99 16.71 5.03
C ALA A 117 -18.08 17.87 4.03
N GLU A 118 -16.95 18.48 3.66
CA GLU A 118 -16.90 19.53 2.65
C GLU A 118 -17.39 19.02 1.28
N ARG A 119 -16.92 17.82 0.88
CA ARG A 119 -17.32 17.22 -0.39
C ARG A 119 -18.83 16.91 -0.43
N LEU A 120 -19.41 16.41 0.65
CA LEU A 120 -20.85 16.14 0.73
C LEU A 120 -21.68 17.44 0.55
N ILE A 121 -21.24 18.57 1.09
CA ILE A 121 -21.88 19.88 0.87
C ILE A 121 -21.91 20.22 -0.63
N LYS A 122 -20.77 20.05 -1.32
CA LYS A 122 -20.64 20.29 -2.76
C LYS A 122 -21.54 19.34 -3.57
N VAL A 123 -21.58 18.04 -3.20
CA VAL A 123 -22.44 17.02 -3.81
C VAL A 123 -23.92 17.43 -3.68
N LYS A 124 -24.36 17.77 -2.47
CA LYS A 124 -25.76 18.21 -2.22
C LYS A 124 -26.11 19.49 -2.97
N ALA A 125 -25.19 20.45 -3.09
CA ALA A 125 -25.39 21.67 -3.86
C ALA A 125 -25.53 21.34 -5.37
N GLY A 126 -24.66 20.50 -5.92
CA GLY A 126 -24.71 20.08 -7.33
C GLY A 126 -25.99 19.33 -7.68
N LYS A 127 -26.50 18.46 -6.77
CA LYS A 127 -27.73 17.69 -6.99
C LYS A 127 -28.99 18.57 -7.01
N ARG A 128 -29.01 19.71 -6.29
CA ARG A 128 -30.13 20.67 -6.33
C ARG A 128 -30.29 21.39 -7.67
N VAL A 129 -29.23 21.49 -8.45
CA VAL A 129 -29.21 22.21 -9.74
C VAL A 129 -29.54 21.28 -10.93
N LYS A 130 -29.45 19.96 -10.76
CA LYS A 130 -29.67 18.98 -11.85
C LYS A 130 -31.09 18.44 -11.84
N VAL A 131 -31.75 18.53 -13.02
CA VAL A 131 -33.02 17.89 -13.31
C VAL A 131 -32.72 16.48 -13.82
N GLN A 132 -33.11 15.45 -13.06
CA GLN A 132 -33.11 14.00 -13.35
C GLN A 132 -31.74 13.36 -13.62
N GLU A 133 -31.20 12.69 -12.63
CA GLU A 133 -30.17 11.67 -12.84
C GLU A 133 -30.81 10.37 -13.37
N LYS A 134 -30.23 9.80 -14.43
CA LYS A 134 -30.68 8.51 -15.01
C LYS A 134 -30.31 7.33 -14.11
N ASN A 135 -29.24 7.43 -13.33
CA ASN A 135 -28.78 6.39 -12.43
C ASN A 135 -29.35 6.64 -11.02
N ARG A 136 -30.09 5.67 -10.50
CA ARG A 136 -30.70 5.70 -9.14
C ARG A 136 -30.08 4.66 -8.20
N SER A 137 -28.93 4.10 -8.55
CA SER A 137 -28.22 3.20 -7.64
C SER A 137 -27.68 3.96 -6.42
N ASP A 138 -27.67 3.30 -5.29
CA ASP A 138 -27.03 3.80 -4.07
C ASP A 138 -25.54 4.02 -4.29
N ASP A 139 -24.95 5.00 -3.61
CA ASP A 139 -23.51 5.30 -3.68
C ASP A 139 -22.67 4.24 -2.96
N PHE A 140 -23.27 3.51 -2.03
CA PHE A 140 -22.63 2.46 -1.26
C PHE A 140 -23.60 1.34 -0.89
N SER A 141 -23.13 0.09 -1.00
CA SER A 141 -23.88 -1.08 -0.54
C SER A 141 -23.41 -1.52 0.85
N GLY A 142 -24.35 -1.91 1.71
CA GLY A 142 -24.03 -2.60 2.97
C GLY A 142 -23.70 -4.06 2.68
N GLU A 143 -22.55 -4.53 3.18
CA GLU A 143 -22.09 -5.91 2.98
C GLU A 143 -22.04 -6.67 4.30
N SER A 144 -22.25 -7.98 4.25
CA SER A 144 -22.09 -8.83 5.43
C SER A 144 -20.63 -8.83 5.90
N PRO A 145 -20.38 -8.72 7.22
CA PRO A 145 -19.02 -8.70 7.73
C PRO A 145 -18.26 -9.98 7.41
N ALA A 146 -17.01 -9.84 6.98
CA ALA A 146 -16.09 -10.94 6.72
C ALA A 146 -15.02 -11.01 7.81
N ALA A 147 -14.61 -12.22 8.19
CA ALA A 147 -13.50 -12.44 9.11
C ALA A 147 -12.53 -13.44 8.52
N PHE A 148 -11.30 -13.00 8.25
CA PHE A 148 -10.23 -13.83 7.74
C PHE A 148 -8.89 -13.28 8.22
N ILE A 149 -8.12 -14.11 8.94
CA ILE A 149 -6.85 -13.68 9.56
C ILE A 149 -5.76 -14.69 9.19
N GLU A 150 -4.83 -14.25 8.36
CA GLU A 150 -3.57 -14.95 8.11
C GLU A 150 -2.47 -14.45 9.06
N PRO A 151 -1.46 -15.28 9.36
CA PRO A 151 -0.25 -14.80 10.03
C PRO A 151 0.43 -13.68 9.23
N PRO A 152 1.11 -12.73 9.89
CA PRO A 152 1.91 -11.73 9.19
C PRO A 152 2.98 -12.35 8.29
N ALA A 153 3.30 -11.67 7.20
CA ALA A 153 4.40 -12.10 6.33
C ALA A 153 5.72 -12.09 7.08
N LEU A 154 6.38 -13.24 7.09
CA LEU A 154 7.72 -13.39 7.68
C LEU A 154 8.75 -13.42 6.55
N LEU A 155 9.53 -12.37 6.45
CA LEU A 155 10.69 -12.29 5.57
C LEU A 155 11.96 -12.25 6.43
N ASN A 156 12.89 -13.17 6.17
CA ASN A 156 14.20 -13.09 6.79
C ASN A 156 14.95 -11.86 6.23
N SER A 157 15.18 -10.86 7.08
CA SER A 157 15.84 -9.62 6.68
C SER A 157 17.36 -9.71 6.70
N ASN A 158 17.95 -10.86 7.02
CA ASN A 158 19.40 -11.05 6.97
C ASN A 158 19.89 -11.06 5.52
N ARG A 159 20.61 -10.01 5.13
CA ARG A 159 21.13 -9.81 3.76
C ARG A 159 22.48 -10.45 3.54
N GLU A 160 23.25 -10.75 4.58
CA GLU A 160 24.62 -11.25 4.45
C GLU A 160 24.75 -12.50 3.56
N PRO A 161 23.88 -13.52 3.67
CA PRO A 161 23.94 -14.68 2.79
C PRO A 161 23.71 -14.31 1.32
N TRP A 162 22.81 -13.32 1.07
CA TRP A 162 22.48 -12.86 -0.26
C TRP A 162 23.59 -11.97 -0.86
N GLU A 163 24.22 -11.13 -0.06
CA GLU A 163 25.39 -10.35 -0.46
C GLU A 163 26.53 -11.26 -0.91
N LYS A 164 26.78 -12.34 -0.17
CA LYS A 164 27.78 -13.34 -0.55
C LYS A 164 27.44 -14.01 -1.87
N ARG A 165 26.21 -14.50 -2.02
CA ARG A 165 25.73 -15.19 -3.24
C ARG A 165 25.79 -14.24 -4.46
N VAL A 166 25.35 -13.00 -4.31
CA VAL A 166 25.37 -12.02 -5.41
C VAL A 166 26.81 -11.73 -5.87
N ARG A 167 27.77 -11.63 -4.95
CA ARG A 167 29.20 -11.51 -5.30
C ARG A 167 29.67 -12.76 -6.05
N GLU A 168 29.42 -13.94 -5.52
CA GLU A 168 29.84 -15.20 -6.15
C GLU A 168 29.23 -15.38 -7.54
N TRP A 169 27.93 -15.15 -7.70
CA TRP A 169 27.26 -15.31 -8.99
C TRP A 169 27.68 -14.24 -10.01
N SER A 170 27.85 -12.99 -9.60
CA SER A 170 28.29 -11.95 -10.52
C SER A 170 29.76 -12.11 -10.93
N ALA A 171 30.63 -12.71 -10.10
CA ALA A 171 32.01 -13.02 -10.43
C ALA A 171 32.12 -14.06 -11.56
N LEU A 172 31.10 -14.89 -11.78
CA LEU A 172 31.12 -15.84 -12.90
C LEU A 172 31.28 -15.17 -14.27
N PHE A 173 30.80 -13.93 -14.40
CA PHE A 173 30.88 -13.16 -15.63
C PHE A 173 32.29 -12.72 -15.99
N GLU A 174 33.24 -12.66 -15.03
CA GLU A 174 34.67 -12.33 -15.28
C GLU A 174 35.34 -13.33 -16.22
N ARG A 175 34.82 -14.55 -16.31
CA ARG A 175 35.34 -15.60 -17.20
C ARG A 175 35.06 -15.32 -18.67
N TYR A 176 34.18 -14.39 -18.99
CA TYR A 176 33.70 -14.10 -20.34
C TYR A 176 34.15 -12.72 -20.80
N ARG A 177 35.29 -12.65 -21.49
CA ARG A 177 35.91 -11.37 -21.93
C ARG A 177 35.02 -10.51 -22.84
N GLY A 178 33.99 -11.09 -23.48
CA GLY A 178 33.07 -10.37 -24.33
C GLY A 178 31.96 -9.65 -23.57
N ILE A 179 31.76 -9.94 -22.28
CA ILE A 179 30.75 -9.27 -21.45
C ILE A 179 31.30 -7.94 -20.98
N LEU A 180 30.64 -6.85 -21.36
CA LEU A 180 31.03 -5.47 -21.01
C LEU A 180 30.33 -4.98 -19.75
N SER A 181 29.16 -5.51 -19.45
CA SER A 181 28.36 -5.19 -18.27
C SER A 181 27.57 -6.41 -17.83
N CYS A 182 27.49 -6.63 -16.54
CA CYS A 182 26.65 -7.65 -15.96
C CYS A 182 26.01 -7.15 -14.66
N GLY A 183 24.88 -7.74 -14.30
CA GLY A 183 24.20 -7.49 -13.05
C GLY A 183 23.56 -8.77 -12.52
N VAL A 184 23.75 -9.02 -11.24
CA VAL A 184 23.00 -10.00 -10.47
C VAL A 184 22.32 -9.24 -9.33
N GLN A 185 21.01 -9.34 -9.25
CA GLN A 185 20.24 -8.64 -8.24
C GLN A 185 19.24 -9.57 -7.59
N ILE A 186 19.05 -9.38 -6.30
CA ILE A 186 17.98 -10.03 -5.53
C ILE A 186 17.16 -8.96 -4.85
N SER A 187 15.84 -9.08 -4.94
CA SER A 187 14.89 -8.32 -4.16
C SER A 187 13.93 -9.26 -3.45
N ALA A 188 13.66 -8.96 -2.19
CA ALA A 188 12.66 -9.68 -1.43
C ALA A 188 11.72 -8.68 -0.77
N HIS A 189 10.44 -8.97 -0.79
CA HIS A 189 9.40 -8.13 -0.21
C HIS A 189 8.37 -9.00 0.51
N GLY A 190 8.11 -8.65 1.77
CA GLY A 190 7.01 -9.19 2.57
C GLY A 190 5.99 -8.10 2.84
N GLN A 191 4.71 -8.40 2.70
CA GLN A 191 3.61 -7.47 2.91
C GLN A 191 2.54 -8.12 3.76
N THR A 192 2.06 -7.40 4.77
CA THR A 192 0.87 -7.74 5.54
C THR A 192 -0.14 -6.61 5.40
N ARG A 193 -1.36 -6.95 5.03
CA ARG A 193 -2.46 -6.02 4.86
C ARG A 193 -3.54 -6.33 5.89
N SER A 194 -3.89 -5.34 6.71
CA SER A 194 -4.87 -5.46 7.80
C SER A 194 -6.02 -4.49 7.57
N LEU A 195 -7.25 -5.00 7.45
CA LEU A 195 -8.46 -4.22 7.24
C LEU A 195 -9.41 -4.43 8.41
N VAL A 196 -9.96 -3.33 8.94
CA VAL A 196 -11.09 -3.32 9.87
C VAL A 196 -12.13 -2.31 9.41
N SER A 197 -13.43 -2.64 9.50
CA SER A 197 -14.51 -1.72 9.14
C SER A 197 -15.56 -1.60 10.24
N SER A 198 -16.32 -0.51 10.20
CA SER A 198 -17.44 -0.24 11.10
C SER A 198 -18.60 -1.24 10.93
N GLU A 199 -18.66 -1.96 9.82
CA GLU A 199 -19.63 -3.04 9.57
C GLU A 199 -19.20 -4.38 10.17
N GLY A 200 -18.02 -4.44 10.83
CA GLY A 200 -17.54 -5.64 11.52
C GLY A 200 -16.57 -6.50 10.70
N THR A 201 -16.23 -6.11 9.49
CA THR A 201 -15.22 -6.82 8.67
C THR A 201 -13.83 -6.72 9.31
N ARG A 202 -13.11 -7.87 9.33
CA ARG A 202 -11.77 -8.02 9.88
C ARG A 202 -10.97 -8.96 9.00
N ILE A 203 -10.10 -8.42 8.17
CA ILE A 203 -9.30 -9.19 7.23
C ILE A 203 -7.83 -8.88 7.45
N GLN A 204 -7.00 -9.92 7.52
CA GLN A 204 -5.56 -9.81 7.43
C GLN A 204 -5.06 -10.82 6.41
N THR A 205 -4.36 -10.33 5.41
CA THR A 205 -3.70 -11.15 4.39
C THR A 205 -2.22 -10.84 4.37
N SER A 206 -1.43 -11.82 3.94
CA SER A 206 0.01 -11.66 3.83
C SER A 206 0.54 -12.27 2.55
N SER A 207 1.62 -11.72 2.05
CA SER A 207 2.33 -12.25 0.89
C SER A 207 3.83 -12.00 1.01
N THR A 208 4.61 -12.90 0.43
CA THR A 208 6.06 -12.73 0.25
C THR A 208 6.40 -12.93 -1.21
N HIS A 209 7.37 -12.20 -1.69
CA HIS A 209 7.85 -12.28 -3.05
C HIS A 209 9.35 -12.08 -3.08
N LEU A 210 10.05 -12.99 -3.72
CA LEU A 210 11.48 -12.92 -3.99
C LEU A 210 11.68 -12.89 -5.49
N ARG A 211 12.61 -12.07 -5.96
CA ARG A 211 13.01 -12.02 -7.37
C ARG A 211 14.53 -12.02 -7.49
N LEU A 212 15.04 -12.98 -8.25
CA LEU A 212 16.42 -12.98 -8.75
C LEU A 212 16.40 -12.45 -10.18
N GLY A 213 17.16 -11.40 -10.45
CA GLY A 213 17.39 -10.87 -11.80
C GLY A 213 18.85 -11.03 -12.20
N ILE A 214 19.08 -11.49 -13.42
CA ILE A 214 20.42 -11.65 -14.00
C ILE A 214 20.45 -10.93 -15.34
N SER A 215 21.44 -10.08 -15.55
CA SER A 215 21.59 -9.35 -16.80
C SER A 215 23.04 -9.39 -17.28
N ALA A 216 23.21 -9.39 -18.61
CA ALA A 216 24.51 -9.25 -19.24
C ALA A 216 24.39 -8.45 -20.53
N SER A 217 25.42 -7.66 -20.83
CA SER A 217 25.51 -6.92 -22.07
C SER A 217 26.87 -7.12 -22.71
N ALA A 218 26.90 -7.25 -24.04
CA ALA A 218 28.05 -7.38 -24.86
C ALA A 218 27.94 -6.50 -26.11
N ARG A 219 29.02 -6.33 -26.85
CA ARG A 219 29.04 -5.65 -28.13
C ARG A 219 29.45 -6.63 -29.22
N ALA A 220 28.65 -6.76 -30.26
CA ALA A 220 28.96 -7.55 -31.42
C ALA A 220 30.08 -6.89 -32.29
N ASN A 221 30.70 -7.66 -33.17
CA ASN A 221 31.80 -7.16 -34.02
C ASN A 221 31.40 -6.02 -34.96
N ASP A 222 30.11 -5.95 -35.32
CA ASP A 222 29.52 -4.86 -36.12
C ASP A 222 29.17 -3.62 -35.29
N GLY A 223 29.41 -3.66 -33.98
CA GLY A 223 29.16 -2.57 -33.06
C GLY A 223 27.77 -2.59 -32.40
N MET A 224 26.90 -3.54 -32.74
CA MET A 224 25.56 -3.66 -32.14
C MET A 224 25.65 -4.08 -30.66
N TRP A 225 24.82 -3.47 -29.81
CA TRP A 225 24.67 -3.88 -28.42
C TRP A 225 23.78 -5.12 -28.35
N ILE A 226 24.25 -6.12 -27.62
CA ILE A 226 23.51 -7.32 -27.27
C ILE A 226 23.24 -7.27 -25.78
N HIS A 227 21.99 -7.47 -25.41
CA HIS A 227 21.55 -7.51 -24.02
C HIS A 227 20.71 -8.75 -23.75
N ARG A 228 20.97 -9.42 -22.63
CA ARG A 228 20.17 -10.52 -22.11
C ARG A 228 19.78 -10.23 -20.69
N PHE A 229 18.52 -10.49 -20.36
CA PHE A 229 17.97 -10.43 -19.01
C PHE A 229 17.13 -11.68 -18.75
N GLU A 230 17.31 -12.26 -17.57
CA GLU A 230 16.49 -13.35 -17.06
C GLU A 230 16.03 -13.01 -15.64
N SER A 231 14.82 -13.40 -15.27
CA SER A 231 14.29 -13.24 -13.92
C SER A 231 13.62 -14.51 -13.44
N PHE A 232 13.74 -14.78 -12.16
CA PHE A 232 13.16 -15.92 -11.46
C PHE A 232 12.43 -15.38 -10.24
N ASP A 233 11.18 -15.81 -10.09
CA ASP A 233 10.31 -15.39 -8.99
C ASP A 233 10.02 -16.58 -8.08
N ALA A 234 9.92 -16.31 -6.78
CA ALA A 234 9.60 -17.28 -5.75
C ALA A 234 8.79 -16.64 -4.63
N GLU A 235 7.96 -17.43 -3.94
CA GLU A 235 7.19 -16.98 -2.77
C GLU A 235 7.94 -17.16 -1.45
N SER A 236 9.02 -17.95 -1.46
CA SER A 236 9.86 -18.18 -0.29
C SER A 236 11.32 -18.41 -0.67
N GLU A 237 12.22 -18.31 0.31
CA GLU A 237 13.66 -18.58 0.13
C GLU A 237 13.98 -20.06 -0.16
N GLN A 238 13.00 -20.95 0.00
CA GLN A 238 13.17 -22.41 -0.16
C GLN A 238 12.61 -22.94 -1.49
N ALA A 239 12.02 -22.08 -2.31
CA ALA A 239 11.39 -22.43 -3.58
C ALA A 239 12.35 -22.47 -4.77
#